data_13fb626caffff829763ed9461aa77935
#
_entry.id   13fb626caffff829763ed9461aa77935
#
_cell.length_a   1.000
_cell.length_b   1.000
_cell.length_c   1.000
_cell.angle_alpha   90.00
_cell.angle_beta   90.00
_cell.angle_gamma   90.00
#
_symmetry.space_group_name_H-M   'P 1'
#
loop_
_entity.id
_entity.type
_entity.pdbx_description
1 polymer ?
#
loop_
_entity_poly.entity_id
_entity_poly.type
_entity_poly.pdbx_seq_one_letter_code
_entity_poly.pdbx_strand_id
1 'polypeptide(L)'
;MKRTIAIVAGGDSSELVVSLRSAQGLYSFIDKERYNLYIVEMEGHRWEVVLPDGSKTPIDRNDFSFMENGEKKQFDFAYITIHGTPGENGILQGYFDLLGIPYSS
;
A
#
# COMPACT_ATOMS: atom_id res chain seq x y z
N MET A 1 -16.61 -10.64 7.43
CA MET A 1 -16.17 -9.43 6.67
C MET A 1 -14.69 -9.54 6.35
N LYS A 2 -14.33 -9.31 5.11
CA LYS A 2 -12.92 -9.34 4.70
C LYS A 2 -12.18 -8.10 5.18
N ARG A 3 -10.96 -8.30 5.68
CA ARG A 3 -10.06 -7.18 5.98
C ARG A 3 -9.39 -6.69 4.71
N THR A 4 -9.10 -5.41 4.66
CA THR A 4 -8.48 -4.76 3.51
C THR A 4 -7.02 -4.49 3.82
N ILE A 5 -6.13 -5.03 2.96
CA ILE A 5 -4.68 -4.97 3.17
C ILE A 5 -4.04 -4.15 2.05
N ALA A 6 -3.22 -3.19 2.44
CA ALA A 6 -2.35 -2.46 1.53
C ALA A 6 -1.02 -3.19 1.42
N ILE A 7 -0.60 -3.48 0.20
CA ILE A 7 0.75 -3.95 -0.09
C ILE A 7 1.49 -2.75 -0.66
N VAL A 8 2.38 -2.15 0.15
CA VAL A 8 2.97 -0.86 -0.15
C VAL A 8 4.30 -1.05 -0.88
N ALA A 9 4.38 -0.53 -2.09
CA ALA A 9 5.57 -0.53 -2.92
C ALA A 9 6.00 0.90 -3.20
N GLY A 10 7.30 1.16 -3.31
CA GLY A 10 7.74 2.51 -3.58
C GLY A 10 9.25 2.66 -3.55
N GLY A 11 9.69 3.91 -3.54
CA GLY A 11 11.08 4.31 -3.58
C GLY A 11 11.37 5.19 -4.80
N ASP A 12 12.65 5.42 -5.07
CA ASP A 12 13.03 6.08 -6.31
C ASP A 12 12.89 5.11 -7.50
N SER A 13 13.20 5.56 -8.71
CA SER A 13 12.88 4.82 -9.93
C SER A 13 13.42 3.39 -9.97
N SER A 14 14.63 3.13 -9.49
CA SER A 14 15.21 1.79 -9.50
C SER A 14 14.68 0.92 -8.38
N GLU A 15 14.51 1.50 -7.21
CA GLU A 15 13.96 0.82 -6.03
C GLU A 15 12.48 0.47 -6.22
N LEU A 16 11.74 1.32 -6.93
CA LEU A 16 10.33 1.09 -7.22
C LEU A 16 10.12 -0.21 -7.99
N VAL A 17 10.95 -0.50 -8.99
CA VAL A 17 10.85 -1.73 -9.79
C VAL A 17 11.00 -2.97 -8.91
N VAL A 18 12.01 -2.97 -8.03
CA VAL A 18 12.25 -4.08 -7.10
C VAL A 18 11.10 -4.22 -6.11
N SER A 19 10.66 -3.09 -5.56
CA SER A 19 9.58 -3.06 -4.59
C SER A 19 8.25 -3.55 -5.21
N LEU A 20 7.97 -3.17 -6.46
CA LEU A 20 6.77 -3.65 -7.17
C LEU A 20 6.80 -5.16 -7.39
N ARG A 21 7.96 -5.74 -7.68
CA ARG A 21 8.09 -7.20 -7.81
C ARG A 21 7.77 -7.90 -6.50
N SER A 22 8.29 -7.38 -5.40
CA SER A 22 8.00 -7.91 -4.06
C SER A 22 6.52 -7.81 -3.74
N ALA A 23 5.91 -6.68 -4.05
CA ALA A 23 4.48 -6.45 -3.82
C ALA A 23 3.61 -7.40 -4.65
N GLN A 24 3.97 -7.61 -5.92
CA GLN A 24 3.26 -8.54 -6.79
C GLN A 24 3.39 -9.98 -6.31
N GLY A 25 4.55 -10.37 -5.78
CA GLY A 25 4.76 -11.68 -5.18
C GLY A 25 3.85 -11.89 -3.98
N LEU A 26 3.79 -10.92 -3.07
CA LEU A 26 2.87 -10.96 -1.93
C LEU A 26 1.41 -11.01 -2.38
N TYR A 27 1.04 -10.18 -3.36
CA TYR A 27 -0.31 -10.15 -3.90
C TYR A 27 -0.73 -11.52 -4.42
N SER A 28 0.17 -12.23 -5.09
CA SER A 28 -0.10 -13.57 -5.62
C SER A 28 -0.19 -14.61 -4.51
N PHE A 29 0.56 -14.42 -3.42
CA PHE A 29 0.68 -15.40 -2.35
C PHE A 29 -0.45 -15.33 -1.33
N ILE A 30 -0.92 -14.11 -0.99
CA ILE A 30 -1.95 -13.92 0.03
C ILE A 30 -3.32 -14.36 -0.50
N ASP A 31 -4.09 -15.03 0.34
CA ASP A 31 -5.41 -15.58 -0.01
C ASP A 31 -6.44 -14.46 -0.23
N LYS A 32 -6.81 -14.28 -1.50
CA LYS A 32 -7.77 -13.23 -1.90
C LYS A 32 -9.21 -13.58 -1.56
N GLU A 33 -9.49 -14.81 -1.15
CA GLU A 33 -10.81 -15.18 -0.64
C GLU A 33 -11.01 -14.67 0.79
N ARG A 34 -9.91 -14.49 1.53
CA ARG A 34 -9.95 -14.05 2.93
C ARG A 34 -9.71 -12.56 3.08
N TYR A 35 -9.01 -11.93 2.12
CA TYR A 35 -8.59 -10.53 2.23
C TYR A 35 -8.86 -9.78 0.94
N ASN A 36 -9.19 -8.50 1.08
CA ASN A 36 -9.20 -7.56 -0.03
C ASN A 36 -7.79 -6.97 -0.14
N LEU A 37 -7.10 -7.23 -1.23
CA LEU A 37 -5.72 -6.82 -1.43
C LEU A 37 -5.62 -5.70 -2.45
N TYR A 38 -4.82 -4.68 -2.13
CA TYR A 38 -4.52 -3.59 -3.05
C TYR A 38 -3.03 -3.29 -2.98
N ILE A 39 -2.41 -3.09 -4.14
CA ILE A 39 -1.04 -2.57 -4.21
C ILE A 39 -1.14 -1.05 -4.15
N VAL A 40 -0.36 -0.45 -3.26
CA VAL A 40 -0.24 1.00 -3.11
C VAL A 40 1.15 1.40 -3.56
N GLU A 41 1.23 2.23 -4.60
CA GLU A 41 2.49 2.73 -5.13
C GLU A 41 2.82 4.09 -4.54
N MET A 42 4.04 4.23 -4.02
CA MET A 42 4.55 5.48 -3.47
C MET A 42 5.83 5.87 -4.20
N GLU A 43 5.77 6.96 -4.96
CA GLU A 43 6.94 7.51 -5.64
C GLU A 43 6.94 9.03 -5.39
N GLY A 44 7.86 9.49 -4.54
CA GLY A 44 7.90 10.89 -4.13
C GLY A 44 6.60 11.27 -3.42
N HIS A 45 5.93 12.28 -3.92
CA HIS A 45 4.66 12.74 -3.35
C HIS A 45 3.44 12.03 -3.96
N ARG A 46 3.66 11.17 -4.92
CA ARG A 46 2.59 10.46 -5.61
C ARG A 46 2.30 9.14 -4.88
N TRP A 47 1.18 9.06 -4.21
CA TRP A 47 0.69 7.89 -3.51
C TRP A 47 -0.62 7.44 -4.15
N GLU A 48 -0.62 6.28 -4.77
CA GLU A 48 -1.76 5.81 -5.55
C GLU A 48 -2.05 4.34 -5.28
N VAL A 49 -3.34 3.99 -5.26
CA VAL A 49 -3.80 2.60 -5.19
C VAL A 49 -3.98 2.10 -6.61
N VAL A 50 -3.48 0.90 -6.90
CA VAL A 50 -3.72 0.21 -8.17
C VAL A 50 -5.02 -0.58 -8.03
N LEU A 51 -6.02 -0.23 -8.83
CA LEU A 51 -7.33 -0.90 -8.80
C LEU A 51 -7.30 -2.18 -9.65
N PRO A 52 -8.27 -3.10 -9.44
CA PRO A 52 -8.27 -4.38 -10.16
C PRO A 52 -8.27 -4.25 -11.69
N ASP A 53 -8.82 -3.17 -12.24
CA ASP A 53 -8.82 -2.93 -13.70
C ASP A 53 -7.51 -2.32 -14.21
N GLY A 54 -6.52 -2.12 -13.33
CA GLY A 54 -5.25 -1.50 -13.67
C GLY A 54 -5.21 0.01 -13.58
N SER A 55 -6.35 0.66 -13.37
CA SER A 55 -6.37 2.11 -13.14
C SER A 55 -5.83 2.45 -11.76
N LYS A 56 -5.50 3.72 -11.55
CA LYS A 56 -4.93 4.18 -10.28
C LYS A 56 -5.78 5.30 -9.70
N THR A 57 -5.91 5.31 -8.39
CA THR A 57 -6.63 6.36 -7.65
C THR A 57 -5.74 6.87 -6.53
N PRO A 58 -5.76 8.19 -6.26
CA PRO A 58 -4.87 8.74 -5.23
C PRO A 58 -5.29 8.32 -3.81
N ILE A 59 -4.28 8.24 -2.95
CA ILE A 59 -4.48 8.05 -1.50
C ILE A 59 -4.75 9.41 -0.86
N ASP A 60 -5.73 9.46 0.03
CA ASP A 60 -5.89 10.57 0.96
C ASP A 60 -4.96 10.34 2.15
N ARG A 61 -3.91 11.17 2.26
CA ARG A 61 -2.89 11.00 3.30
C ARG A 61 -3.37 11.35 4.70
N ASN A 62 -4.50 12.02 4.83
CA ASN A 62 -5.04 12.35 6.15
C ASN A 62 -5.41 11.09 6.93
N ASP A 63 -5.91 10.05 6.25
CA ASP A 63 -6.36 8.84 6.90
C ASP A 63 -5.95 7.56 6.14
N PHE A 64 -5.13 7.69 5.11
CA PHE A 64 -4.68 6.59 4.26
C PHE A 64 -5.85 5.85 3.61
N SER A 65 -6.82 6.60 3.12
CA SER A 65 -8.01 6.07 2.46
C SER A 65 -7.98 6.32 0.96
N PHE A 66 -8.89 5.69 0.25
CA PHE A 66 -9.03 5.88 -1.19
C PHE A 66 -10.48 5.70 -1.60
N MET A 67 -10.80 6.19 -2.80
CA MET A 67 -12.14 6.04 -3.37
C MET A 67 -12.13 4.96 -4.44
N GLU A 68 -13.10 4.06 -4.38
CA GLU A 68 -13.33 3.06 -5.42
C GLU A 68 -14.82 3.00 -5.70
N ASN A 69 -15.19 3.27 -6.96
CA ASN A 69 -16.60 3.27 -7.38
C ASN A 69 -17.48 4.21 -6.55
N GLY A 70 -16.92 5.38 -6.18
CA GLY A 70 -17.63 6.36 -5.37
C GLY A 70 -17.72 6.04 -3.89
N GLU A 71 -17.10 4.98 -3.44
CA GLU A 71 -17.12 4.54 -2.05
C GLU A 71 -15.76 4.72 -1.40
N LYS A 72 -15.73 5.32 -0.21
CA LYS A 72 -14.49 5.50 0.56
C LYS A 72 -14.10 4.19 1.22
N LYS A 73 -12.84 3.77 1.02
CA LYS A 73 -12.29 2.56 1.60
C LYS A 73 -11.04 2.87 2.41
N GLN A 74 -10.86 2.13 3.51
CA GLN A 74 -9.72 2.25 4.40
C GLN A 74 -9.02 0.91 4.53
N PHE A 75 -7.77 0.94 5.00
CA PHE A 75 -6.96 -0.27 5.17
C PHE A 75 -6.93 -0.70 6.62
N ASP A 76 -7.01 -2.01 6.85
CA ASP A 76 -6.90 -2.62 8.17
C ASP A 76 -5.47 -3.02 8.51
N PHE A 77 -4.63 -3.17 7.50
CA PHE A 77 -3.23 -3.59 7.67
C PHE A 77 -2.41 -3.16 6.46
N ALA A 78 -1.11 -2.92 6.68
CA ALA A 78 -0.18 -2.57 5.61
C ALA A 78 1.05 -3.47 5.64
N TYR A 79 1.38 -4.07 4.49
CA TYR A 79 2.67 -4.73 4.27
C TYR A 79 3.57 -3.76 3.53
N ILE A 80 4.70 -3.41 4.14
CA ILE A 80 5.66 -2.49 3.56
C ILE A 80 6.74 -3.28 2.84
N THR A 81 6.81 -3.13 1.52
CA THR A 81 7.83 -3.80 0.70
C THR A 81 8.88 -2.83 0.18
N ILE A 82 8.88 -1.59 0.68
CA ILE A 82 9.82 -0.56 0.26
C ILE A 82 11.19 -0.84 0.86
N HIS A 83 12.21 -0.83 0.00
CA HIS A 83 13.61 -0.90 0.41
C HIS A 83 14.17 0.53 0.29
N GLY A 84 14.63 1.08 1.41
CA GLY A 84 15.10 2.45 1.46
C GLY A 84 14.05 3.42 2.01
N THR A 85 14.22 4.71 1.76
CA THR A 85 13.30 5.75 2.23
C THR A 85 12.01 5.75 1.40
N PRO A 86 10.83 5.83 2.03
CA PRO A 86 10.58 6.02 3.47
C PRO A 86 10.47 4.73 4.30
N GLY A 87 10.53 3.57 3.66
CA GLY A 87 10.21 2.30 4.33
C GLY A 87 11.24 1.85 5.35
N GLU A 88 12.56 1.97 5.04
CA GLU A 88 13.61 1.44 5.91
C GLU A 88 13.98 2.35 7.07
N ASN A 89 13.72 3.65 6.97
CA ASN A 89 14.15 4.61 8.00
C ASN A 89 13.06 4.96 9.01
N GLY A 90 11.95 4.26 9.00
CA GLY A 90 10.90 4.42 10.00
C GLY A 90 9.91 5.55 9.73
N ILE A 91 10.06 6.30 8.65
CA ILE A 91 9.14 7.41 8.34
C ILE A 91 7.72 6.87 8.08
N LEU A 92 7.60 5.86 7.25
CA LEU A 92 6.31 5.30 6.88
C LEU A 92 5.67 4.56 8.06
N GLN A 93 6.49 3.83 8.84
CA GLN A 93 6.03 3.15 10.04
C GLN A 93 5.45 4.15 11.04
N GLY A 94 6.14 5.28 11.25
CA GLY A 94 5.65 6.35 12.12
C GLY A 94 4.32 6.92 11.64
N TYR A 95 4.15 7.09 10.34
CA TYR A 95 2.90 7.54 9.75
C TYR A 95 1.76 6.57 10.04
N PHE A 96 1.98 5.27 9.86
CA PHE A 96 0.96 4.27 10.15
C PHE A 96 0.67 4.18 11.64
N ASP A 97 1.69 4.34 12.49
CA ASP A 97 1.49 4.40 13.94
C ASP A 97 0.55 5.53 14.33
N LEU A 98 0.73 6.71 13.75
CA LEU A 98 -0.14 7.86 13.99
C LEU A 98 -1.60 7.58 13.61
N LEU A 99 -1.81 6.82 12.55
CA LEU A 99 -3.16 6.47 12.07
C LEU A 99 -3.75 5.25 12.77
N GLY A 100 -2.96 4.53 13.55
CA GLY A 100 -3.41 3.30 14.18
C GLY A 100 -3.56 2.13 13.22
N ILE A 101 -2.85 2.15 12.08
CA ILE A 101 -2.86 1.06 11.11
C ILE A 101 -1.71 0.10 11.42
N PRO A 102 -1.99 -1.15 11.78
CA PRO A 102 -0.92 -2.14 12.00
C PRO A 102 -0.20 -2.43 10.68
N TYR A 103 1.09 -2.74 10.79
CA TYR A 103 1.91 -2.97 9.60
C TYR A 103 2.98 -4.03 9.85
N SER A 104 3.54 -4.53 8.76
CA SER A 104 4.73 -5.39 8.75
C SER A 104 5.69 -4.87 7.69
N SER A 105 6.98 -4.98 7.93
CA SER A 105 7.99 -4.52 6.99
C SER A 105 9.12 -5.53 6.85
#